data_1dfe912fad3ca076fb1117b508719880
#
_entry.id   1dfe912fad3ca076fb1117b508719880
#
_cell.length_a   1.000
_cell.length_b   1.000
_cell.length_c   1.000
_cell.angle_alpha   90.00
_cell.angle_beta   90.00
_cell.angle_gamma   90.00
#
_symmetry.space_group_name_H-M   'P 1'
#
loop_
_entity.id
_entity.type
_entity.pdbx_description
1 polymer ?
#
loop_
_entity_poly.entity_id
_entity_poly.type
_entity_poly.pdbx_seq_one_letter_code
_entity_poly.pdbx_strand_id
1 'polypeptide(L)'
;MLAPRKKLWSTPSAAIDVAANLIQLTSSDTLYDVGCGDGRVIIHLASTTPCRRFVGIEIDEDRAKEAQTNVEQATLLGQIPEGVSIVIRRENALEVDYSEATAVFLYLVPRGLRLIKPILQRPNARQNDEGGSSGSKGGNATTTTNTDDVIAAADQLRVVTYMAGFADERYTKKELCTVDHQEGAAWPIYLYHLRR
;
A
#
# COMPACT_ATOMS: atom_id res chain seq x y z
N MET A 1 -3.74 35.06 -10.29
CA MET A 1 -3.66 34.69 -8.87
C MET A 1 -3.70 33.18 -8.78
N LEU A 2 -2.60 32.53 -8.43
CA LEU A 2 -2.58 31.09 -8.15
C LEU A 2 -3.34 30.88 -6.84
N ALA A 3 -4.30 29.95 -6.82
CA ALA A 3 -4.99 29.57 -5.60
C ALA A 3 -3.95 29.11 -4.57
N PRO A 4 -4.13 29.47 -3.27
CA PRO A 4 -3.20 29.04 -2.25
C PRO A 4 -3.13 27.52 -2.26
N ARG A 5 -1.90 26.95 -2.32
CA ARG A 5 -1.67 25.50 -2.23
C ARG A 5 -2.41 25.01 -0.99
N LYS A 6 -3.38 24.10 -1.17
CA LYS A 6 -4.08 23.46 -0.05
C LYS A 6 -3.02 22.87 0.87
N LYS A 7 -3.06 23.28 2.15
CA LYS A 7 -2.22 22.71 3.18
C LYS A 7 -2.38 21.19 3.17
N LEU A 8 -1.33 20.47 2.79
CA LEU A 8 -1.34 19.03 2.80
C LEU A 8 -1.31 18.53 4.24
N TRP A 9 -2.08 17.50 4.45
CA TRP A 9 -2.04 16.73 5.67
C TRP A 9 -0.93 15.68 5.51
N SER A 10 0.19 15.89 6.20
CA SER A 10 1.29 14.93 6.22
C SER A 10 0.98 13.82 7.23
N THR A 11 1.28 12.58 6.89
CA THR A 11 1.15 11.45 7.82
C THR A 11 2.22 11.56 8.91
N PRO A 12 1.85 11.62 10.20
CA PRO A 12 2.83 11.64 11.31
C PRO A 12 3.57 10.31 11.39
N SER A 13 4.83 10.33 11.86
CA SER A 13 5.65 9.11 12.03
C SER A 13 4.97 8.06 12.91
N ALA A 14 4.37 8.47 14.03
CA ALA A 14 3.61 7.57 14.90
C ALA A 14 2.48 6.84 14.17
N ALA A 15 1.80 7.49 13.21
CA ALA A 15 0.78 6.85 12.40
C ALA A 15 1.38 5.87 11.39
N ILE A 16 2.57 6.16 10.86
CA ILE A 16 3.29 5.25 9.97
C ILE A 16 3.74 4.00 10.74
N ASP A 17 4.21 4.15 11.98
CA ASP A 17 4.61 3.02 12.84
C ASP A 17 3.43 2.09 13.15
N VAL A 18 2.26 2.64 13.49
CA VAL A 18 1.03 1.86 13.67
C VAL A 18 0.62 1.17 12.37
N ALA A 19 0.71 1.86 11.23
CA ALA A 19 0.41 1.28 9.92
C ALA A 19 1.37 0.13 9.57
N ALA A 20 2.67 0.27 9.85
CA ALA A 20 3.69 -0.77 9.66
C ALA A 20 3.35 -2.03 10.48
N ASN A 21 2.99 -1.84 11.76
CA ASN A 21 2.60 -2.92 12.66
C ASN A 21 1.31 -3.64 12.21
N LEU A 22 0.37 -2.92 11.59
CA LEU A 22 -0.87 -3.51 11.06
C LEU A 22 -0.63 -4.28 9.78
N ILE A 23 0.09 -3.68 8.82
CA ILE A 23 0.26 -4.23 7.47
C ILE A 23 1.27 -5.39 7.42
N GLN A 24 2.22 -5.43 8.36
CA GLN A 24 3.23 -6.49 8.50
C GLN A 24 3.93 -6.83 7.18
N LEU A 25 4.61 -5.84 6.60
CA LEU A 25 5.33 -6.00 5.35
C LEU A 25 6.46 -7.02 5.46
N THR A 26 6.64 -7.81 4.42
CA THR A 26 7.72 -8.79 4.25
C THR A 26 8.65 -8.42 3.09
N SER A 27 9.76 -9.11 2.93
CA SER A 27 10.71 -8.89 1.82
C SER A 27 10.13 -9.24 0.44
N SER A 28 9.08 -10.05 0.39
CA SER A 28 8.38 -10.43 -0.85
C SER A 28 7.34 -9.41 -1.29
N ASP A 29 6.99 -8.45 -0.42
CA ASP A 29 5.95 -7.48 -0.69
C ASP A 29 6.38 -6.39 -1.66
N THR A 30 5.37 -5.84 -2.34
CA THR A 30 5.44 -4.59 -3.08
C THR A 30 4.38 -3.64 -2.50
N LEU A 31 4.84 -2.59 -1.82
CA LEU A 31 3.96 -1.57 -1.26
C LEU A 31 3.73 -0.43 -2.24
N TYR A 32 2.46 -0.05 -2.40
CA TYR A 32 2.07 1.18 -3.08
C TYR A 32 1.57 2.22 -2.06
N ASP A 33 2.12 3.44 -2.12
CA ASP A 33 1.63 4.61 -1.37
C ASP A 33 0.90 5.53 -2.34
N VAL A 34 -0.41 5.64 -2.18
CA VAL A 34 -1.29 6.35 -3.13
C VAL A 34 -1.56 7.77 -2.65
N GLY A 35 -1.04 8.73 -3.39
CA GLY A 35 -0.94 10.12 -2.95
C GLY A 35 0.26 10.31 -2.03
N CYS A 36 1.43 9.83 -2.45
CA CYS A 36 2.61 9.73 -1.60
C CYS A 36 3.18 11.08 -1.12
N GLY A 37 2.72 12.19 -1.71
CA GLY A 37 3.12 13.54 -1.32
C GLY A 37 4.63 13.73 -1.42
N ASP A 38 5.29 13.98 -0.30
CA ASP A 38 6.74 14.16 -0.18
C ASP A 38 7.53 12.84 0.01
N GLY A 39 6.86 11.69 -0.07
CA GLY A 39 7.49 10.37 0.03
C GLY A 39 7.81 9.89 1.44
N ARG A 40 7.44 10.63 2.50
CA ARG A 40 7.83 10.32 3.89
C ARG A 40 7.36 8.96 4.37
N VAL A 41 6.16 8.49 3.96
CA VAL A 41 5.63 7.18 4.34
C VAL A 41 6.51 6.08 3.77
N ILE A 42 6.85 6.18 2.49
CA ILE A 42 7.70 5.21 1.80
C ILE A 42 9.10 5.18 2.42
N ILE A 43 9.73 6.34 2.65
CA ILE A 43 11.06 6.44 3.24
C ILE A 43 11.08 5.80 4.63
N HIS A 44 10.08 6.12 5.46
CA HIS A 44 9.97 5.57 6.80
C HIS A 44 9.79 4.04 6.77
N LEU A 45 8.86 3.52 5.94
CA LEU A 45 8.62 2.09 5.83
C LEU A 45 9.81 1.33 5.22
N ALA A 46 10.52 1.95 4.27
CA ALA A 46 11.74 1.38 3.69
C ALA A 46 12.88 1.23 4.71
N SER A 47 12.97 2.16 5.66
CA SER A 47 14.00 2.13 6.72
C SER A 47 13.65 1.21 7.90
N THR A 48 12.36 0.92 8.12
CA THR A 48 11.88 0.24 9.34
C THR A 48 11.27 -1.14 9.11
N THR A 49 11.06 -1.53 7.85
CA THR A 49 10.45 -2.84 7.52
C THR A 49 11.34 -3.67 6.60
N PRO A 50 11.14 -5.00 6.53
CA PRO A 50 11.89 -5.86 5.62
C PRO A 50 11.46 -5.73 4.15
N CYS A 51 10.43 -4.94 3.81
CA CYS A 51 9.96 -4.75 2.45
C CYS A 51 11.07 -4.12 1.57
N ARG A 52 11.16 -4.58 0.32
CA ARG A 52 12.23 -4.13 -0.60
C ARG A 52 11.72 -3.43 -1.85
N ARG A 53 10.42 -3.37 -2.06
CA ARG A 53 9.82 -2.76 -3.25
C ARG A 53 8.72 -1.79 -2.85
N PHE A 54 8.92 -0.53 -3.22
CA PHE A 54 8.00 0.55 -2.92
C PHE A 54 7.69 1.36 -4.18
N VAL A 55 6.42 1.71 -4.36
CA VAL A 55 5.95 2.55 -5.45
C VAL A 55 5.12 3.68 -4.86
N GLY A 56 5.54 4.92 -5.05
CA GLY A 56 4.79 6.12 -4.71
C GLY A 56 4.05 6.65 -5.92
N ILE A 57 2.76 6.91 -5.77
CA ILE A 57 1.92 7.51 -6.80
C ILE A 57 1.54 8.92 -6.36
N GLU A 58 1.90 9.93 -7.15
CA GLU A 58 1.56 11.32 -6.89
C GLU A 58 1.16 12.02 -8.21
N ILE A 59 0.07 12.74 -8.21
CA ILE A 59 -0.42 13.43 -9.41
C ILE A 59 0.19 14.83 -9.58
N ASP A 60 0.54 15.47 -8.47
CA ASP A 60 1.15 16.80 -8.47
C ASP A 60 2.63 16.70 -8.82
N GLU A 61 3.06 17.44 -9.86
CA GLU A 61 4.43 17.37 -10.37
C GLU A 61 5.48 17.84 -9.37
N ASP A 62 5.20 18.95 -8.68
CA ASP A 62 6.15 19.53 -7.73
C ASP A 62 6.37 18.59 -6.55
N ARG A 63 5.31 17.90 -6.09
CA ARG A 63 5.37 16.92 -5.01
C ARG A 63 6.06 15.64 -5.43
N ALA A 64 5.77 15.14 -6.62
CA ALA A 64 6.46 13.97 -7.14
C ALA A 64 7.97 14.22 -7.25
N LYS A 65 8.38 15.44 -7.66
CA LYS A 65 9.79 15.87 -7.67
C LYS A 65 10.36 15.98 -6.24
N GLU A 66 9.60 16.54 -5.31
CA GLU A 66 9.97 16.62 -3.89
C GLU A 66 10.18 15.22 -3.30
N ALA A 67 9.22 14.30 -3.53
CA ALA A 67 9.34 12.90 -3.09
C ALA A 67 10.59 12.22 -3.66
N GLN A 68 10.86 12.39 -4.95
CA GLN A 68 12.05 11.85 -5.60
C GLN A 68 13.34 12.38 -4.96
N THR A 69 13.41 13.69 -4.74
CA THR A 69 14.57 14.34 -4.09
C THR A 69 14.76 13.81 -2.67
N ASN A 70 13.68 13.66 -1.89
CA ASN A 70 13.74 13.14 -0.52
C ASN A 70 14.21 11.68 -0.49
N VAL A 71 13.76 10.84 -1.43
CA VAL A 71 14.23 9.45 -1.57
C VAL A 71 15.71 9.39 -1.90
N GLU A 72 16.19 10.22 -2.83
CA GLU A 72 17.61 10.31 -3.20
C GLU A 72 18.46 10.73 -2.01
N GLN A 73 18.03 11.75 -1.26
CA GLN A 73 18.72 12.21 -0.05
C GLN A 73 18.75 11.13 1.03
N ALA A 74 17.62 10.46 1.29
CA ALA A 74 17.57 9.39 2.28
C ALA A 74 18.49 8.21 1.90
N THR A 75 18.61 7.91 0.61
CA THR A 75 19.53 6.90 0.07
C THR A 75 20.99 7.31 0.29
N LEU A 76 21.34 8.55 -0.05
CA LEU A 76 22.69 9.09 0.13
C LEU A 76 23.12 9.13 1.60
N LEU A 77 22.18 9.38 2.51
CA LEU A 77 22.40 9.38 3.96
C LEU A 77 22.42 7.97 4.57
N GLY A 78 22.25 6.91 3.77
CA GLY A 78 22.23 5.52 4.25
C GLY A 78 20.99 5.17 5.10
N GLN A 79 19.92 5.96 5.02
CA GLN A 79 18.67 5.69 5.74
C GLN A 79 17.86 4.58 5.07
N ILE A 80 18.03 4.40 3.76
CA ILE A 80 17.39 3.33 2.99
C ILE A 80 18.38 2.19 2.85
N PRO A 81 18.04 0.96 3.33
CA PRO A 81 18.93 -0.19 3.25
C PRO A 81 19.30 -0.55 1.80
N GLU A 82 20.48 -1.11 1.62
CA GLU A 82 20.92 -1.63 0.31
C GLU A 82 19.94 -2.70 -0.22
N GLY A 83 19.70 -2.66 -1.52
CA GLY A 83 18.78 -3.59 -2.20
C GLY A 83 17.30 -3.24 -2.05
N VAL A 84 16.95 -2.10 -1.46
CA VAL A 84 15.59 -1.55 -1.47
C VAL A 84 15.40 -0.70 -2.73
N SER A 85 14.31 -0.97 -3.47
CA SER A 85 13.89 -0.20 -4.64
C SER A 85 12.71 0.70 -4.29
N ILE A 86 12.83 1.98 -4.55
CA ILE A 86 11.76 2.97 -4.43
C ILE A 86 11.59 3.67 -5.77
N VAL A 87 10.35 3.65 -6.28
CA VAL A 87 9.98 4.31 -7.53
C VAL A 87 8.87 5.32 -7.26
N ILE A 88 9.09 6.58 -7.59
CA ILE A 88 8.05 7.60 -7.55
C ILE A 88 7.52 7.79 -8.96
N ARG A 89 6.19 7.65 -9.13
CA ARG A 89 5.49 7.80 -10.40
C ARG A 89 4.57 9.01 -10.34
N ARG A 90 4.74 9.93 -11.28
CA ARG A 90 3.81 11.03 -11.49
C ARG A 90 2.64 10.52 -12.32
N GLU A 91 1.63 10.00 -11.68
CA GLU A 91 0.48 9.37 -12.33
C GLU A 91 -0.83 9.69 -11.61
N ASN A 92 -1.94 9.61 -12.34
CA ASN A 92 -3.26 9.61 -11.75
C ASN A 92 -3.53 8.24 -11.11
N ALA A 93 -3.71 8.20 -9.79
CA ALA A 93 -3.95 6.97 -9.05
C ALA A 93 -5.12 6.11 -9.57
N LEU A 94 -6.10 6.75 -10.25
CA LEU A 94 -7.25 6.05 -10.82
C LEU A 94 -6.94 5.33 -12.14
N GLU A 95 -5.76 5.55 -12.72
CA GLU A 95 -5.33 4.99 -14.01
C GLU A 95 -4.16 3.99 -13.85
N VAL A 96 -3.62 3.88 -12.63
CA VAL A 96 -2.50 2.99 -12.32
C VAL A 96 -2.94 1.52 -12.34
N ASP A 97 -2.08 0.67 -12.87
CA ASP A 97 -2.16 -0.78 -12.69
C ASP A 97 -1.53 -1.18 -11.35
N TYR A 98 -2.36 -1.71 -10.45
CA TYR A 98 -1.96 -2.20 -9.14
C TYR A 98 -1.73 -3.72 -9.10
N SER A 99 -1.65 -4.40 -10.23
CA SER A 99 -1.52 -5.87 -10.30
C SER A 99 -0.30 -6.41 -9.53
N GLU A 100 0.77 -5.63 -9.41
CA GLU A 100 1.97 -6.01 -8.66
C GLU A 100 1.92 -5.66 -7.16
N ALA A 101 0.94 -4.85 -6.74
CA ALA A 101 0.82 -4.46 -5.34
C ALA A 101 0.39 -5.65 -4.48
N THR A 102 1.08 -5.92 -3.38
CA THR A 102 0.64 -6.86 -2.32
C THR A 102 0.15 -6.11 -1.10
N ALA A 103 0.53 -4.84 -0.99
CA ALA A 103 0.18 -3.94 0.08
C ALA A 103 -0.04 -2.52 -0.45
N VAL A 104 -1.00 -1.80 0.13
CA VAL A 104 -1.31 -0.41 -0.23
C VAL A 104 -1.49 0.42 1.03
N PHE A 105 -0.89 1.62 1.05
CA PHE A 105 -1.16 2.65 2.04
C PHE A 105 -2.00 3.77 1.43
N LEU A 106 -3.02 4.23 2.16
CA LEU A 106 -3.95 5.27 1.73
C LEU A 106 -4.16 6.32 2.83
N TYR A 107 -3.85 7.57 2.52
CA TYR A 107 -4.31 8.71 3.32
C TYR A 107 -5.17 9.62 2.45
N LEU A 108 -6.39 9.21 2.20
CA LEU A 108 -7.32 9.88 1.29
C LEU A 108 -8.61 10.29 2.02
N VAL A 109 -9.22 11.36 1.53
CA VAL A 109 -10.58 11.73 1.95
C VAL A 109 -11.59 10.63 1.54
N PRO A 110 -12.77 10.52 2.20
CA PRO A 110 -13.75 9.46 1.93
C PRO A 110 -14.15 9.35 0.45
N ARG A 111 -14.21 10.47 -0.29
CA ARG A 111 -14.48 10.46 -1.73
C ARG A 111 -13.35 9.76 -2.51
N GLY A 112 -12.09 10.01 -2.15
CA GLY A 112 -10.94 9.36 -2.76
C GLY A 112 -10.94 7.85 -2.52
N LEU A 113 -11.24 7.42 -1.28
CA LEU A 113 -11.37 6.00 -0.92
C LEU A 113 -12.44 5.28 -1.75
N ARG A 114 -13.61 5.92 -1.98
CA ARG A 114 -14.68 5.34 -2.82
C ARG A 114 -14.24 5.18 -4.28
N LEU A 115 -13.43 6.08 -4.81
CA LEU A 115 -12.97 6.02 -6.20
C LEU A 115 -11.86 5.00 -6.40
N ILE A 116 -10.93 4.88 -5.45
CA ILE A 116 -9.77 3.99 -5.59
C ILE A 116 -10.12 2.51 -5.32
N LYS A 117 -11.05 2.22 -4.39
CA LYS A 117 -11.38 0.85 -3.98
C LYS A 117 -11.68 -0.10 -5.16
N PRO A 118 -12.59 0.22 -6.11
CA PRO A 118 -12.89 -0.68 -7.23
C PRO A 118 -11.70 -0.89 -8.19
N ILE A 119 -10.73 0.03 -8.17
CA ILE A 119 -9.51 -0.10 -8.98
C ILE A 119 -8.54 -1.08 -8.32
N LEU A 120 -8.39 -1.00 -7.00
CA LEU A 120 -7.58 -1.93 -6.22
C LEU A 120 -8.12 -3.37 -6.25
N GLN A 121 -9.41 -3.55 -6.48
CA GLN A 121 -10.08 -4.85 -6.54
C GLN A 121 -10.14 -5.44 -7.97
N ARG A 122 -9.51 -4.82 -8.97
CA ARG A 122 -9.44 -5.40 -10.32
C ARG A 122 -8.63 -6.69 -10.29
N PRO A 123 -9.13 -7.78 -10.93
CA PRO A 123 -8.38 -9.02 -11.02
C PRO A 123 -7.03 -8.82 -11.70
N ASN A 124 -6.01 -9.54 -11.22
CA ASN A 124 -4.69 -9.54 -11.84
C ASN A 124 -4.80 -10.22 -13.23
N ALA A 125 -4.47 -9.49 -14.29
CA ALA A 125 -4.53 -10.00 -15.67
C ALA A 125 -3.62 -11.21 -15.93
N ARG A 126 -2.70 -11.54 -15.02
CA ARG A 126 -1.70 -12.61 -15.19
C ARG A 126 -2.21 -14.04 -14.93
N GLN A 127 -3.48 -14.22 -14.48
CA GLN A 127 -4.01 -15.58 -14.19
C GLN A 127 -4.74 -16.23 -15.37
N ASN A 128 -4.92 -15.57 -16.52
CA ASN A 128 -5.74 -16.08 -17.61
C ASN A 128 -4.98 -16.82 -18.74
N ASP A 129 -3.65 -16.95 -18.67
CA ASP A 129 -2.87 -17.56 -19.77
C ASP A 129 -2.40 -19.00 -19.52
N GLU A 130 -2.77 -19.65 -18.40
CA GLU A 130 -2.44 -21.06 -18.17
C GLU A 130 -3.70 -21.94 -18.10
N GLY A 131 -4.45 -21.99 -19.18
CA GLY A 131 -5.66 -22.81 -19.32
C GLY A 131 -5.73 -23.52 -20.67
N GLY A 132 -4.79 -24.41 -20.98
CA GLY A 132 -4.91 -25.21 -22.19
C GLY A 132 -3.82 -26.24 -22.38
N SER A 133 -3.92 -27.42 -21.75
CA SER A 133 -3.62 -28.71 -22.36
C SER A 133 -3.84 -29.91 -21.42
N SER A 134 -4.85 -30.67 -21.73
CA SER A 134 -5.03 -32.13 -21.65
C SER A 134 -4.19 -33.02 -20.74
N GLY A 135 -4.88 -33.67 -19.78
CA GLY A 135 -4.94 -35.11 -19.62
C GLY A 135 -3.72 -35.91 -19.20
N SER A 136 -3.70 -36.44 -17.96
CA SER A 136 -3.52 -37.89 -17.76
C SER A 136 -3.79 -38.26 -16.28
N LYS A 137 -4.47 -39.39 -16.10
CA LYS A 137 -4.83 -40.06 -14.84
C LYS A 137 -3.61 -40.67 -14.15
N GLY A 138 -3.56 -40.66 -12.79
CA GLY A 138 -2.72 -41.58 -12.04
C GLY A 138 -2.58 -41.23 -10.55
N GLY A 139 -3.42 -41.78 -9.74
CA GLY A 139 -3.30 -42.43 -8.46
C GLY A 139 -2.53 -41.84 -7.24
N ASN A 140 -3.32 -41.67 -6.17
CA ASN A 140 -3.03 -41.92 -4.74
C ASN A 140 -1.88 -41.21 -4.01
N ALA A 141 -2.20 -40.35 -3.08
CA ALA A 141 -2.06 -40.51 -1.63
C ALA A 141 -2.20 -39.18 -0.90
N THR A 142 -3.17 -39.11 -0.07
CA THR A 142 -3.52 -38.26 1.06
C THR A 142 -2.37 -37.48 1.68
N THR A 143 -2.41 -36.17 1.56
CA THR A 143 -2.06 -35.21 2.61
C THR A 143 -2.87 -33.94 2.32
N THR A 144 -4.00 -33.80 3.01
CA THR A 144 -4.87 -32.62 2.92
C THR A 144 -4.21 -31.47 3.70
N THR A 145 -3.29 -30.77 3.10
CA THR A 145 -3.06 -29.36 3.40
C THR A 145 -4.02 -28.60 2.50
N ASN A 146 -4.94 -27.85 3.11
CA ASN A 146 -5.95 -27.07 2.42
C ASN A 146 -5.31 -26.13 1.40
N THR A 147 -5.23 -26.57 0.15
CA THR A 147 -4.80 -25.76 -0.99
C THR A 147 -5.70 -24.55 -1.21
N ASP A 148 -6.97 -24.64 -0.81
CA ASP A 148 -7.93 -23.56 -0.92
C ASP A 148 -7.60 -22.35 -0.01
N ASP A 149 -7.06 -22.58 1.20
CA ASP A 149 -6.64 -21.51 2.11
C ASP A 149 -5.36 -20.80 1.65
N VAL A 150 -4.46 -21.51 0.97
CA VAL A 150 -3.20 -20.95 0.46
C VAL A 150 -3.46 -20.13 -0.82
N ILE A 151 -4.36 -20.60 -1.69
CA ILE A 151 -4.76 -19.89 -2.90
C ILE A 151 -5.56 -18.63 -2.53
N ALA A 152 -6.44 -18.70 -1.51
CA ALA A 152 -7.19 -17.55 -1.02
C ALA A 152 -6.30 -16.45 -0.41
N ALA A 153 -5.14 -16.77 0.13
CA ALA A 153 -4.20 -15.79 0.68
C ALA A 153 -3.40 -15.05 -0.39
N ALA A 154 -3.12 -15.70 -1.54
CA ALA A 154 -2.36 -15.12 -2.65
C ALA A 154 -3.15 -14.05 -3.42
N ASP A 155 -4.47 -14.06 -3.33
CA ASP A 155 -5.38 -13.17 -4.06
C ASP A 155 -5.91 -12.00 -3.19
N GLN A 156 -5.30 -11.80 -2.03
CA GLN A 156 -5.70 -10.74 -1.10
C GLN A 156 -4.70 -9.58 -1.09
N LEU A 157 -5.21 -8.38 -1.37
CA LEU A 157 -4.48 -7.14 -1.22
C LEU A 157 -4.64 -6.59 0.19
N ARG A 158 -3.53 -6.42 0.92
CA ARG A 158 -3.55 -5.74 2.22
C ARG A 158 -3.58 -4.23 2.00
N VAL A 159 -4.59 -3.58 2.56
CA VAL A 159 -4.76 -2.13 2.44
C VAL A 159 -4.84 -1.51 3.83
N VAL A 160 -3.95 -0.57 4.11
CA VAL A 160 -4.03 0.27 5.31
C VAL A 160 -4.54 1.64 4.92
N THR A 161 -5.53 2.12 5.67
CA THR A 161 -6.05 3.49 5.52
C THR A 161 -5.85 4.27 6.82
N TYR A 162 -5.51 5.55 6.72
CA TYR A 162 -5.34 6.46 7.85
C TYR A 162 -6.48 7.49 7.90
N MET A 163 -7.02 7.76 9.09
CA MET A 163 -8.12 8.68 9.45
C MET A 163 -9.49 8.27 8.93
N ALA A 164 -9.63 7.87 7.68
CA ALA A 164 -10.91 7.44 7.09
C ALA A 164 -10.81 5.99 6.62
N GLY A 165 -11.91 5.24 6.75
CA GLY A 165 -12.03 3.86 6.25
C GLY A 165 -12.96 3.77 5.05
N PHE A 166 -13.00 2.59 4.40
CA PHE A 166 -14.00 2.27 3.40
C PHE A 166 -15.37 2.12 4.08
N ALA A 167 -16.39 2.78 3.53
CA ALA A 167 -17.73 2.80 4.12
C ALA A 167 -18.50 1.47 3.97
N ASP A 168 -18.16 0.74 2.92
CA ASP A 168 -18.84 -0.48 2.45
C ASP A 168 -17.97 -1.74 2.59
N GLU A 169 -16.87 -1.68 3.36
CA GLU A 169 -15.95 -2.79 3.58
C GLU A 169 -15.71 -3.03 5.06
N ARG A 170 -15.64 -4.29 5.47
CA ARG A 170 -15.25 -4.65 6.84
C ARG A 170 -13.74 -4.60 6.97
N TYR A 171 -13.27 -3.83 7.96
CA TYR A 171 -11.85 -3.88 8.31
C TYR A 171 -11.52 -5.16 9.09
N THR A 172 -10.33 -5.68 8.88
CA THR A 172 -9.78 -6.83 9.62
C THR A 172 -9.28 -6.41 11.00
N LYS A 173 -8.61 -5.25 11.04
CA LYS A 173 -8.09 -4.64 12.27
C LYS A 173 -8.29 -3.13 12.25
N LYS A 174 -8.39 -2.55 13.46
CA LYS A 174 -8.42 -1.09 13.66
C LYS A 174 -7.57 -0.78 14.88
N GLU A 175 -6.70 0.20 14.74
CA GLU A 175 -5.93 0.79 15.84
C GLU A 175 -6.11 2.30 15.87
N LEU A 176 -5.82 2.90 17.02
CA LEU A 176 -5.85 4.35 17.20
C LEU A 176 -4.43 4.86 17.35
N CYS A 177 -4.10 5.92 16.64
CA CYS A 177 -2.84 6.63 16.76
C CYS A 177 -3.10 7.99 17.44
N THR A 178 -2.38 8.28 18.51
CA THR A 178 -2.30 9.61 19.13
C THR A 178 -1.17 10.40 18.50
N VAL A 179 -1.36 11.70 18.32
CA VAL A 179 -0.38 12.59 17.70
C VAL A 179 -0.06 13.71 18.67
N ASP A 180 1.21 13.86 19.06
CA ASP A 180 1.69 14.70 20.15
C ASP A 180 1.25 16.19 20.12
N HIS A 181 1.01 16.73 18.92
CA HIS A 181 0.59 18.14 18.75
C HIS A 181 -0.94 18.34 18.69
N GLN A 182 -1.72 17.27 18.94
CA GLN A 182 -3.18 17.32 19.00
C GLN A 182 -3.64 16.63 20.28
N GLU A 183 -3.46 17.31 21.43
CA GLU A 183 -3.83 16.80 22.75
C GLU A 183 -5.24 16.17 22.76
N GLY A 184 -5.28 14.88 23.11
CA GLY A 184 -6.53 14.12 23.22
C GLY A 184 -7.14 13.62 21.91
N ALA A 185 -6.58 13.94 20.74
CA ALA A 185 -7.07 13.42 19.47
C ALA A 185 -6.41 12.06 19.16
N ALA A 186 -7.24 11.05 18.94
CA ALA A 186 -6.81 9.74 18.47
C ALA A 186 -7.40 9.46 17.09
N TRP A 187 -6.55 9.17 16.12
CA TRP A 187 -6.95 8.96 14.74
C TRP A 187 -6.94 7.48 14.38
N PRO A 188 -7.99 6.96 13.75
CA PRO A 188 -8.07 5.55 13.40
C PRO A 188 -7.17 5.20 12.22
N ILE A 189 -6.57 4.01 12.31
CA ILE A 189 -5.87 3.33 11.23
C ILE A 189 -6.56 1.98 11.06
N TYR A 190 -6.92 1.66 9.83
CA TYR A 190 -7.66 0.45 9.50
C TYR A 190 -6.84 -0.44 8.58
N LEU A 191 -6.87 -1.75 8.82
CA LEU A 191 -6.37 -2.77 7.91
C LEU A 191 -7.54 -3.49 7.24
N TYR A 192 -7.45 -3.65 5.93
CA TYR A 192 -8.37 -4.42 5.11
C TYR A 192 -7.61 -5.49 4.32
N HIS A 193 -8.32 -6.59 4.03
CA HIS A 193 -7.91 -7.59 3.06
C HIS A 193 -8.92 -7.55 1.92
N LEU A 194 -8.58 -6.86 0.84
CA LEU A 194 -9.45 -6.76 -0.34
C LEU A 194 -9.21 -7.95 -1.27
N ARG A 195 -10.29 -8.58 -1.73
CA ARG A 195 -10.23 -9.61 -2.78
C ARG A 195 -10.09 -8.94 -4.14
N ARG A 196 -9.30 -9.54 -5.00
CA ARG A 196 -9.11 -9.14 -6.40
C ARG A 196 -9.79 -10.08 -7.36
#